data_f7f06230b0de88fc98c8ea23b619eef7
#
_entry.id   f7f06230b0de88fc98c8ea23b619eef7
#
_cell.length_a   1.000
_cell.length_b   1.000
_cell.length_c   1.000
_cell.angle_alpha   90.00
_cell.angle_beta   90.00
_cell.angle_gamma   90.00
#
_symmetry.space_group_name_H-M   'P 1'
#
loop_
_entity.id
_entity.type
_entity.pdbx_description
1 polymer ?
#
loop_
_entity_poly.entity_id
_entity_poly.type
_entity_poly.pdbx_seq_one_letter_code
_entity_poly.pdbx_strand_id
1 'polypeptide(L)'
;LNRFLESLQPYPFERLRALLAGVTPSPEHAAISLSIGEPRHPTPQLLIDALRGATGGLAVYPPTAGSPALRQAIAAWLSRRYNIPALNPDTQVLPVNGSREALFSFTQTVIDPTTGAWIICPNPFYQIYEGAALLAGGRTWFVNQIASEGFRCNYQAVPAEVWRNCKLLFTCSPGNPTGAVMTLDDWRELFELSDRHGFVIASDECYSEIYFDETRPPLGALQAAHRLGRTDYQRLMVFSSLSKRSNAPGLRSGFVAGDASLIKPFLLYRTYHGGAMSPTVQTASIAAWNDEQHVVANRLMYREKFDSVTPLVAQSLEVNRPEAGFYLWARVPGGDDQAFCQQLLAQYNVLVLPGSFLAREQQGVNPGSGFVRLALVDGHEQCLEAARRITQLVSR
;
A
#
# COMPACT_ATOMS: atom_id res chain seq x y z
N LEU A 1 -27.93 1.91 13.60
CA LEU A 1 -26.70 1.73 12.82
C LEU A 1 -25.54 2.51 13.44
N ASN A 2 -24.31 2.10 13.15
CA ASN A 2 -23.11 2.85 13.55
C ASN A 2 -23.12 4.21 12.83
N ARG A 3 -23.23 5.31 13.60
CA ARG A 3 -23.28 6.68 13.09
C ARG A 3 -22.06 7.09 12.26
N PHE A 4 -20.92 6.44 12.48
CA PHE A 4 -19.68 6.73 11.74
C PHE A 4 -19.71 6.24 10.29
N LEU A 5 -20.63 5.35 9.92
CA LEU A 5 -20.81 4.93 8.52
C LEU A 5 -21.19 6.09 7.60
N GLU A 6 -21.92 7.08 8.12
CA GLU A 6 -22.34 8.26 7.35
C GLU A 6 -21.18 9.20 7.02
N SER A 7 -20.06 9.10 7.73
CA SER A 7 -18.85 9.89 7.46
C SER A 7 -17.95 9.32 6.36
N LEU A 8 -18.20 8.07 5.92
CA LEU A 8 -17.43 7.45 4.87
C LEU A 8 -17.70 8.08 3.50
N GLN A 9 -16.64 8.33 2.75
CA GLN A 9 -16.73 8.78 1.37
C GLN A 9 -16.88 7.59 0.41
N PRO A 10 -17.54 7.76 -0.75
CA PRO A 10 -17.57 6.74 -1.78
C PRO A 10 -16.15 6.31 -2.18
N TYR A 11 -15.94 5.01 -2.34
CA TYR A 11 -14.63 4.47 -2.69
C TYR A 11 -14.19 4.98 -4.07
N PRO A 12 -12.89 5.22 -4.33
CA PRO A 12 -12.40 5.81 -5.59
C PRO A 12 -12.92 5.12 -6.85
N PHE A 13 -13.07 3.79 -6.82
CA PHE A 13 -13.61 3.04 -7.96
C PHE A 13 -15.12 3.21 -8.17
N GLU A 14 -15.88 3.53 -7.13
CA GLU A 14 -17.30 3.90 -7.25
C GLU A 14 -17.42 5.30 -7.84
N ARG A 15 -16.56 6.23 -7.40
CA ARG A 15 -16.45 7.57 -8.00
C ARG A 15 -16.06 7.50 -9.46
N LEU A 16 -15.07 6.64 -9.81
CA LEU A 16 -14.66 6.42 -11.19
C LEU A 16 -15.82 5.87 -12.04
N ARG A 17 -16.56 4.88 -11.51
CA ARG A 17 -17.74 4.33 -12.21
C ARG A 17 -18.80 5.40 -12.43
N ALA A 18 -19.07 6.25 -11.44
CA ALA A 18 -20.02 7.36 -11.55
C ALA A 18 -19.53 8.41 -12.57
N LEU A 19 -18.26 8.77 -12.57
CA LEU A 19 -17.65 9.71 -13.53
C LEU A 19 -17.79 9.22 -14.97
N LEU A 20 -17.66 7.92 -15.19
CA LEU A 20 -17.69 7.31 -16.52
C LEU A 20 -19.11 6.85 -16.95
N ALA A 21 -20.12 7.04 -16.08
CA ALA A 21 -21.48 6.73 -16.44
C ALA A 21 -21.94 7.59 -17.63
N GLY A 22 -22.29 6.93 -18.73
CA GLY A 22 -22.66 7.61 -19.98
C GLY A 22 -21.51 7.89 -20.96
N VAL A 23 -20.25 7.58 -20.58
CA VAL A 23 -19.14 7.59 -21.53
C VAL A 23 -19.15 6.27 -22.30
N THR A 24 -19.29 6.34 -23.62
CA THR A 24 -19.19 5.17 -24.50
C THR A 24 -17.72 4.96 -24.89
N PRO A 25 -17.10 3.82 -24.53
CA PRO A 25 -15.73 3.52 -24.94
C PRO A 25 -15.61 3.40 -26.45
N SER A 26 -14.46 3.77 -27.00
CA SER A 26 -14.17 3.62 -28.44
C SER A 26 -14.32 2.15 -28.85
N PRO A 27 -15.12 1.85 -29.89
CA PRO A 27 -15.27 0.50 -30.41
C PRO A 27 -14.06 0.08 -31.30
N GLU A 28 -13.21 1.02 -31.69
CA GLU A 28 -12.04 0.77 -32.56
C GLU A 28 -10.88 0.17 -31.77
N HIS A 29 -10.93 0.25 -30.44
CA HIS A 29 -9.85 -0.16 -29.56
C HIS A 29 -10.30 -1.22 -28.55
N ALA A 30 -9.51 -2.28 -28.41
CA ALA A 30 -9.69 -3.22 -27.30
C ALA A 30 -9.48 -2.52 -25.95
N ALA A 31 -10.28 -2.90 -24.95
CA ALA A 31 -10.21 -2.29 -23.62
C ALA A 31 -8.89 -2.61 -22.91
N ILE A 32 -8.25 -1.59 -22.34
CA ILE A 32 -7.08 -1.72 -21.47
C ILE A 32 -7.34 -0.97 -20.17
N SER A 33 -7.15 -1.65 -19.02
CA SER A 33 -7.35 -1.02 -17.71
C SER A 33 -6.06 -0.92 -16.93
N LEU A 34 -5.64 0.33 -16.70
CA LEU A 34 -4.53 0.69 -15.80
C LEU A 34 -5.03 1.34 -14.50
N SER A 35 -6.32 1.22 -14.17
CA SER A 35 -6.93 1.89 -13.01
C SER A 35 -6.71 1.14 -11.70
N ILE A 36 -6.81 -0.20 -11.71
CA ILE A 36 -6.79 -1.05 -10.51
C ILE A 36 -5.37 -1.59 -10.29
N GLY A 37 -4.81 -1.35 -9.10
CA GLY A 37 -3.52 -1.88 -8.67
C GLY A 37 -3.60 -3.34 -8.20
N GLU A 38 -4.06 -4.23 -9.06
CA GLU A 38 -4.11 -5.67 -8.83
C GLU A 38 -3.09 -6.37 -9.76
N PRO A 39 -2.07 -7.06 -9.20
CA PRO A 39 -1.09 -7.77 -10.01
C PRO A 39 -1.76 -8.78 -10.95
N ARG A 40 -1.33 -8.76 -12.22
CA ARG A 40 -1.82 -9.70 -13.24
C ARG A 40 -0.75 -10.67 -13.74
N HIS A 41 0.47 -10.60 -13.19
CA HIS A 41 1.46 -11.64 -13.40
C HIS A 41 0.97 -12.96 -12.79
N PRO A 42 1.34 -14.12 -13.36
CA PRO A 42 0.93 -15.40 -12.82
C PRO A 42 1.34 -15.60 -11.36
N THR A 43 0.45 -16.17 -10.56
CA THR A 43 0.82 -16.64 -9.23
C THR A 43 1.89 -17.72 -9.35
N PRO A 44 3.00 -17.63 -8.58
CA PRO A 44 4.09 -18.61 -8.65
C PRO A 44 3.63 -20.04 -8.43
N GLN A 45 4.13 -20.97 -9.24
CA GLN A 45 3.72 -22.38 -9.19
C GLN A 45 3.96 -23.01 -7.82
N LEU A 46 5.06 -22.61 -7.14
CA LEU A 46 5.37 -23.10 -5.79
C LEU A 46 4.24 -22.82 -4.77
N LEU A 47 3.51 -21.70 -4.92
CA LEU A 47 2.39 -21.37 -4.04
C LEU A 47 1.18 -22.26 -4.35
N ILE A 48 0.93 -22.49 -5.63
CA ILE A 48 -0.17 -23.35 -6.11
C ILE A 48 0.04 -24.80 -5.63
N ASP A 49 1.26 -25.29 -5.73
CA ASP A 49 1.60 -26.67 -5.31
C ASP A 49 1.53 -26.81 -3.79
N ALA A 50 2.02 -25.81 -3.03
CA ALA A 50 1.90 -25.79 -1.58
C ALA A 50 0.43 -25.76 -1.11
N LEU A 51 -0.44 -24.99 -1.78
CA LEU A 51 -1.88 -24.97 -1.51
C LEU A 51 -2.51 -26.35 -1.75
N ARG A 52 -2.22 -26.97 -2.89
CA ARG A 52 -2.75 -28.30 -3.26
C ARG A 52 -2.33 -29.37 -2.27
N GLY A 53 -1.09 -29.31 -1.78
CA GLY A 53 -0.56 -30.26 -0.82
C GLY A 53 -1.08 -30.09 0.62
N ALA A 54 -1.74 -28.96 0.94
CA ALA A 54 -2.10 -28.59 2.30
C ALA A 54 -3.61 -28.67 2.61
N THR A 55 -4.41 -29.33 1.79
CA THR A 55 -5.88 -29.38 1.96
C THR A 55 -6.33 -30.09 3.22
N GLY A 56 -5.49 -30.96 3.81
CA GLY A 56 -5.78 -31.61 5.10
C GLY A 56 -5.98 -30.65 6.28
N GLY A 57 -5.45 -29.43 6.19
CA GLY A 57 -5.62 -28.38 7.19
C GLY A 57 -7.03 -27.81 7.30
N LEU A 58 -7.93 -28.14 6.36
CA LEU A 58 -9.32 -27.65 6.39
C LEU A 58 -10.17 -28.25 7.51
N ALA A 59 -9.72 -29.33 8.12
CA ALA A 59 -10.48 -30.06 9.17
C ALA A 59 -10.36 -29.42 10.57
N VAL A 60 -9.51 -28.39 10.75
CA VAL A 60 -9.23 -27.83 12.07
C VAL A 60 -9.31 -26.30 12.08
N TYR A 61 -9.76 -25.75 13.19
CA TYR A 61 -9.68 -24.28 13.39
C TYR A 61 -8.22 -23.86 13.59
N PRO A 62 -7.74 -22.84 12.83
CA PRO A 62 -6.40 -22.32 13.05
C PRO A 62 -6.35 -21.41 14.29
N PRO A 63 -5.23 -21.36 15.02
CA PRO A 63 -5.01 -20.35 16.04
C PRO A 63 -4.89 -18.97 15.41
N THR A 64 -5.44 -17.94 16.05
CA THR A 64 -5.36 -16.55 15.57
C THR A 64 -3.92 -16.06 15.40
N ALA A 65 -3.01 -16.51 16.27
CA ALA A 65 -1.59 -16.19 16.19
C ALA A 65 -0.88 -16.80 14.96
N GLY A 66 -1.54 -17.68 14.21
CA GLY A 66 -0.90 -18.47 13.16
C GLY A 66 0.04 -19.54 13.72
N SER A 67 0.58 -20.40 12.84
CA SER A 67 1.52 -21.44 13.23
C SER A 67 2.89 -20.86 13.61
N PRO A 68 3.61 -21.49 14.54
CA PRO A 68 5.00 -21.09 14.84
C PRO A 68 5.90 -21.11 13.61
N ALA A 69 5.72 -22.09 12.70
CA ALA A 69 6.51 -22.19 11.46
C ALA A 69 6.30 -20.97 10.54
N LEU A 70 5.07 -20.46 10.42
CA LEU A 70 4.80 -19.27 9.63
C LEU A 70 5.42 -18.01 10.27
N ARG A 71 5.29 -17.84 11.58
CA ARG A 71 5.89 -16.69 12.29
C ARG A 71 7.42 -16.71 12.18
N GLN A 72 8.04 -17.89 12.29
CA GLN A 72 9.48 -18.09 12.10
C GLN A 72 9.92 -17.77 10.66
N ALA A 73 9.18 -18.21 9.65
CA ALA A 73 9.48 -17.91 8.24
C ALA A 73 9.44 -16.40 7.97
N ILE A 74 8.44 -15.69 8.50
CA ILE A 74 8.31 -14.23 8.39
C ILE A 74 9.48 -13.54 9.11
N ALA A 75 9.79 -13.91 10.37
CA ALA A 75 10.89 -13.33 11.13
C ALA A 75 12.25 -13.54 10.43
N ALA A 76 12.47 -14.72 9.89
CA ALA A 76 13.68 -15.03 9.13
C ALA A 76 13.78 -14.23 7.83
N TRP A 77 12.64 -14.04 7.13
CA TRP A 77 12.59 -13.19 5.93
C TRP A 77 12.91 -11.73 6.27
N LEU A 78 12.31 -11.16 7.31
CA LEU A 78 12.58 -9.79 7.76
C LEU A 78 14.07 -9.59 8.09
N SER A 79 14.67 -10.55 8.80
CA SER A 79 16.08 -10.49 9.15
C SER A 79 16.98 -10.48 7.91
N ARG A 80 16.73 -11.38 6.95
CA ARG A 80 17.52 -11.44 5.69
C ARG A 80 17.31 -10.19 4.84
N ARG A 81 16.05 -9.79 4.63
CA ARG A 81 15.69 -8.69 3.73
C ARG A 81 16.22 -7.35 4.20
N TYR A 82 16.16 -7.09 5.49
CA TYR A 82 16.50 -5.79 6.07
C TYR A 82 17.86 -5.78 6.79
N ASN A 83 18.54 -6.92 6.84
CA ASN A 83 19.81 -7.09 7.58
C ASN A 83 19.70 -6.55 9.03
N ILE A 84 18.72 -7.05 9.75
CA ILE A 84 18.45 -6.74 11.15
C ILE A 84 18.49 -8.00 12.01
N PRO A 85 18.69 -7.92 13.33
CA PRO A 85 18.53 -9.05 14.23
C PRO A 85 17.17 -9.70 14.06
N ALA A 86 17.09 -11.01 14.23
CA ALA A 86 15.82 -11.73 14.12
C ALA A 86 14.82 -11.22 15.16
N LEU A 87 13.62 -10.88 14.70
CA LEU A 87 12.51 -10.57 15.59
C LEU A 87 12.09 -11.82 16.35
N ASN A 88 11.58 -11.63 17.55
CA ASN A 88 10.96 -12.73 18.29
C ASN A 88 9.64 -13.14 17.60
N PRO A 89 9.57 -14.36 17.02
CA PRO A 89 8.40 -14.79 16.25
C PRO A 89 7.13 -14.94 17.11
N ASP A 90 7.26 -15.07 18.43
CA ASP A 90 6.11 -15.24 19.32
C ASP A 90 5.52 -13.93 19.83
N THR A 91 6.32 -12.86 19.86
CA THR A 91 5.89 -11.59 20.45
C THR A 91 5.92 -10.40 19.50
N GLN A 92 6.67 -10.48 18.39
CA GLN A 92 6.91 -9.37 17.49
C GLN A 92 6.38 -9.61 16.05
N VAL A 93 5.80 -10.78 15.77
CA VAL A 93 5.28 -11.16 14.44
C VAL A 93 3.90 -11.75 14.56
N LEU A 94 2.96 -11.29 13.72
CA LEU A 94 1.60 -11.78 13.68
C LEU A 94 1.14 -11.95 12.22
N PRO A 95 0.86 -13.18 11.74
CA PRO A 95 0.22 -13.41 10.45
C PRO A 95 -1.18 -12.82 10.39
N VAL A 96 -1.56 -12.28 9.22
CA VAL A 96 -2.84 -11.61 8.98
C VAL A 96 -3.43 -12.00 7.62
N ASN A 97 -4.74 -11.83 7.45
CA ASN A 97 -5.46 -12.16 6.21
C ASN A 97 -5.32 -11.04 5.15
N GLY A 98 -4.06 -10.63 4.90
CA GLY A 98 -3.69 -9.50 4.06
C GLY A 98 -3.64 -8.19 4.85
N SER A 99 -2.83 -7.24 4.35
CA SER A 99 -2.59 -5.97 5.03
C SER A 99 -3.83 -5.08 5.14
N ARG A 100 -4.78 -5.15 4.18
CA ARG A 100 -5.99 -4.31 4.20
C ARG A 100 -6.80 -4.50 5.49
N GLU A 101 -7.14 -5.74 5.85
CA GLU A 101 -7.91 -6.01 7.05
C GLU A 101 -7.09 -5.75 8.31
N ALA A 102 -5.77 -5.98 8.24
CA ALA A 102 -4.88 -5.75 9.37
C ALA A 102 -4.74 -4.25 9.68
N LEU A 103 -4.55 -3.39 8.69
CA LEU A 103 -4.52 -1.93 8.85
C LEU A 103 -5.83 -1.41 9.45
N PHE A 104 -6.96 -1.94 8.97
CA PHE A 104 -8.28 -1.59 9.49
C PHE A 104 -8.44 -2.03 10.95
N SER A 105 -8.22 -3.30 11.26
CA SER A 105 -8.42 -3.87 12.59
C SER A 105 -7.40 -3.36 13.62
N PHE A 106 -6.16 -3.06 13.18
CA PHE A 106 -5.17 -2.43 14.04
C PHE A 106 -5.58 -1.02 14.47
N THR A 107 -6.16 -0.25 13.59
CA THR A 107 -6.70 1.08 13.93
C THR A 107 -7.76 0.98 15.02
N GLN A 108 -8.66 -0.01 14.94
CA GLN A 108 -9.67 -0.25 15.98
C GLN A 108 -9.06 -0.65 17.33
N THR A 109 -7.85 -1.23 17.32
CA THR A 109 -7.12 -1.60 18.55
C THR A 109 -6.46 -0.39 19.19
N VAL A 110 -5.99 0.58 18.39
CA VAL A 110 -5.22 1.74 18.90
C VAL A 110 -6.13 2.90 19.32
N ILE A 111 -7.26 3.09 18.63
CA ILE A 111 -8.10 4.27 18.82
C ILE A 111 -9.20 4.02 19.84
N ASP A 112 -9.20 4.83 20.89
CA ASP A 112 -10.33 4.96 21.80
C ASP A 112 -11.32 6.00 21.23
N PRO A 113 -12.56 5.59 20.87
CA PRO A 113 -13.55 6.47 20.24
C PRO A 113 -14.01 7.62 21.14
N THR A 114 -13.74 7.56 22.45
CA THR A 114 -14.17 8.60 23.39
C THR A 114 -13.20 9.79 23.48
N THR A 115 -11.99 9.66 22.91
CA THR A 115 -10.90 10.63 23.08
C THR A 115 -10.88 11.71 22.00
N GLY A 116 -11.62 11.54 20.89
CA GLY A 116 -11.55 12.44 19.73
C GLY A 116 -10.17 12.49 19.09
N ALA A 117 -9.48 11.32 19.09
CA ALA A 117 -8.12 11.17 18.62
C ALA A 117 -7.93 11.62 17.16
N TRP A 118 -6.77 12.21 16.86
CA TRP A 118 -6.32 12.43 15.49
C TRP A 118 -5.54 11.23 14.97
N ILE A 119 -5.83 10.89 13.72
CA ILE A 119 -5.06 9.93 12.91
C ILE A 119 -4.47 10.70 11.73
N ILE A 120 -3.15 10.67 11.60
CA ILE A 120 -2.45 11.35 10.51
C ILE A 120 -2.28 10.36 9.34
N CYS A 121 -2.64 10.81 8.13
CA CYS A 121 -2.53 10.05 6.90
C CYS A 121 -1.69 10.81 5.87
N PRO A 122 -0.85 10.14 5.06
CA PRO A 122 -0.29 10.76 3.85
C PRO A 122 -1.41 11.16 2.90
N ASN A 123 -1.16 12.07 1.97
CA ASN A 123 -2.15 12.52 0.99
C ASN A 123 -1.46 12.85 -0.35
N PRO A 124 -1.69 12.09 -1.44
CA PRO A 124 -2.66 11.01 -1.62
C PRO A 124 -2.42 9.79 -0.72
N PHE A 125 -3.43 8.93 -0.58
CA PHE A 125 -3.39 7.82 0.37
C PHE A 125 -4.20 6.59 -0.09
N TYR A 126 -4.01 5.50 0.62
CA TYR A 126 -4.87 4.32 0.51
C TYR A 126 -6.10 4.49 1.41
N GLN A 127 -7.30 4.47 0.83
CA GLN A 127 -8.57 4.85 1.49
C GLN A 127 -8.92 4.06 2.74
N ILE A 128 -8.25 2.93 2.96
CA ILE A 128 -8.42 2.14 4.19
C ILE A 128 -7.98 2.93 5.44
N TYR A 129 -6.96 3.80 5.33
CA TYR A 129 -6.49 4.59 6.46
C TYR A 129 -7.59 5.51 6.98
N GLU A 130 -8.24 6.27 6.10
CA GLU A 130 -9.36 7.15 6.44
C GLU A 130 -10.56 6.34 6.96
N GLY A 131 -10.97 5.30 6.21
CA GLY A 131 -12.12 4.49 6.59
C GLY A 131 -11.96 3.82 7.95
N ALA A 132 -10.75 3.31 8.25
CA ALA A 132 -10.43 2.71 9.54
C ALA A 132 -10.45 3.76 10.66
N ALA A 133 -9.89 4.96 10.42
CA ALA A 133 -9.87 6.05 11.37
C ALA A 133 -11.28 6.53 11.73
N LEU A 134 -12.12 6.79 10.73
CA LEU A 134 -13.48 7.27 10.92
C LEU A 134 -14.34 6.24 11.66
N LEU A 135 -14.27 4.96 11.25
CA LEU A 135 -15.05 3.89 11.89
C LEU A 135 -14.56 3.54 13.30
N ALA A 136 -13.32 3.89 13.64
CA ALA A 136 -12.82 3.86 15.02
C ALA A 136 -13.27 5.06 15.87
N GLY A 137 -14.02 6.01 15.29
CA GLY A 137 -14.46 7.22 15.97
C GLY A 137 -13.39 8.31 16.08
N GLY A 138 -12.29 8.18 15.33
CA GLY A 138 -11.23 9.17 15.25
C GLY A 138 -11.47 10.23 14.17
N ARG A 139 -10.56 11.19 14.07
CA ARG A 139 -10.52 12.26 13.06
C ARG A 139 -9.26 12.12 12.23
N THR A 140 -9.35 12.40 10.93
CA THR A 140 -8.19 12.34 10.03
C THR A 140 -7.58 13.72 9.81
N TRP A 141 -6.26 13.78 9.83
CA TRP A 141 -5.47 14.89 9.33
C TRP A 141 -4.63 14.38 8.16
N PHE A 142 -4.65 15.09 7.05
CA PHE A 142 -3.91 14.70 5.86
C PHE A 142 -2.64 15.54 5.69
N VAL A 143 -1.51 14.86 5.42
CA VAL A 143 -0.23 15.53 5.11
C VAL A 143 -0.01 15.47 3.61
N ASN A 144 -0.11 16.61 2.94
CA ASN A 144 0.01 16.69 1.49
C ASN A 144 1.42 16.30 1.03
N GLN A 145 1.47 15.40 0.05
CA GLN A 145 2.67 14.98 -0.66
C GLN A 145 2.66 15.64 -2.04
N ILE A 146 3.47 16.66 -2.22
CA ILE A 146 3.51 17.47 -3.44
C ILE A 146 4.78 17.23 -4.24
N ALA A 147 4.71 17.46 -5.55
CA ALA A 147 5.81 17.19 -6.48
C ALA A 147 7.07 18.00 -6.15
N SER A 148 6.92 19.27 -5.73
CA SER A 148 8.05 20.14 -5.35
C SER A 148 8.83 19.66 -4.13
N GLU A 149 8.23 18.79 -3.30
CA GLU A 149 8.85 18.15 -2.14
C GLU A 149 9.21 16.68 -2.39
N GLY A 150 9.24 16.23 -3.67
CA GLY A 150 9.51 14.84 -4.05
C GLY A 150 8.47 13.86 -3.51
N PHE A 151 7.24 14.31 -3.33
CA PHE A 151 6.13 13.54 -2.73
C PHE A 151 6.42 13.02 -1.31
N ARG A 152 7.24 13.72 -0.52
CA ARG A 152 7.46 13.41 0.89
C ARG A 152 6.41 14.09 1.77
N CYS A 153 6.21 13.55 2.95
CA CYS A 153 5.34 14.16 3.96
C CYS A 153 6.08 15.29 4.68
N ASN A 154 5.56 16.51 4.62
CA ASN A 154 6.04 17.63 5.41
C ASN A 154 5.32 17.66 6.76
N TYR A 155 5.87 16.97 7.75
CA TYR A 155 5.28 16.87 9.09
C TYR A 155 5.31 18.19 9.86
N GLN A 156 6.13 19.15 9.46
CA GLN A 156 6.20 20.48 10.09
C GLN A 156 4.96 21.33 9.78
N ALA A 157 4.24 21.02 8.71
CA ALA A 157 2.97 21.65 8.39
C ALA A 157 1.78 21.17 9.26
N VAL A 158 1.98 20.16 10.10
CA VAL A 158 0.93 19.63 10.97
C VAL A 158 0.77 20.53 12.22
N PRO A 159 -0.44 21.05 12.50
CA PRO A 159 -0.67 21.93 13.63
C PRO A 159 -0.41 21.28 14.99
N ALA A 160 0.02 22.07 15.95
CA ALA A 160 0.33 21.60 17.31
C ALA A 160 -0.86 20.96 18.03
N GLU A 161 -2.08 21.40 17.77
CA GLU A 161 -3.30 20.79 18.34
C GLU A 161 -3.58 19.40 17.77
N VAL A 162 -3.17 19.10 16.53
CA VAL A 162 -3.26 17.76 15.95
C VAL A 162 -2.27 16.84 16.64
N TRP A 163 -1.01 17.28 16.80
CA TRP A 163 0.02 16.51 17.49
C TRP A 163 -0.34 16.17 18.94
N ARG A 164 -0.93 17.11 19.68
CA ARG A 164 -1.31 16.90 21.08
C ARG A 164 -2.25 15.73 21.31
N ASN A 165 -3.09 15.41 20.34
CA ASN A 165 -4.04 14.28 20.42
C ASN A 165 -3.89 13.27 19.28
N CYS A 166 -2.75 13.26 18.62
CA CYS A 166 -2.41 12.22 17.65
C CYS A 166 -2.18 10.89 18.37
N LYS A 167 -2.83 9.81 17.89
CA LYS A 167 -2.68 8.47 18.45
C LYS A 167 -2.12 7.47 17.44
N LEU A 168 -2.32 7.74 16.15
CA LEU A 168 -1.86 6.87 15.07
C LEU A 168 -1.42 7.73 13.88
N LEU A 169 -0.32 7.34 13.25
CA LEU A 169 0.14 7.92 11.99
C LEU A 169 0.41 6.79 11.00
N PHE A 170 -0.22 6.86 9.83
CA PHE A 170 0.06 5.96 8.73
C PHE A 170 1.17 6.49 7.86
N THR A 171 2.07 5.60 7.45
CA THR A 171 3.00 5.81 6.33
C THR A 171 2.75 4.78 5.26
N CYS A 172 3.10 5.09 4.02
CA CYS A 172 3.14 4.14 2.91
C CYS A 172 4.49 4.31 2.21
N SER A 173 5.38 3.35 2.39
CA SER A 173 6.72 3.39 1.79
C SER A 173 7.14 1.99 1.33
N PRO A 174 7.26 1.81 0.01
CA PRO A 174 7.02 2.75 -1.11
C PRO A 174 5.57 3.22 -1.23
N GLY A 175 5.40 4.47 -1.66
CA GLY A 175 4.11 5.17 -1.67
C GLY A 175 3.13 4.68 -2.74
N ASN A 176 1.86 4.59 -2.40
CA ASN A 176 0.75 4.47 -3.34
C ASN A 176 -0.04 5.79 -3.30
N PRO A 177 -0.06 6.60 -4.38
CA PRO A 177 0.31 6.25 -5.77
C PRO A 177 1.72 6.67 -6.20
N THR A 178 2.48 7.40 -5.39
CA THR A 178 3.64 8.18 -5.83
C THR A 178 4.90 7.35 -6.09
N GLY A 179 5.03 6.18 -5.47
CA GLY A 179 6.22 5.34 -5.50
C GLY A 179 7.42 5.89 -4.73
N ALA A 180 7.27 7.00 -4.01
CA ALA A 180 8.32 7.59 -3.20
C ALA A 180 8.70 6.67 -2.03
N VAL A 181 9.99 6.64 -1.70
CA VAL A 181 10.56 5.85 -0.59
C VAL A 181 11.05 6.78 0.50
N MET A 182 10.67 6.49 1.74
CA MET A 182 11.15 7.25 2.90
C MET A 182 12.64 7.02 3.13
N THR A 183 13.38 8.10 3.31
CA THR A 183 14.81 8.09 3.65
C THR A 183 15.05 7.82 5.13
N LEU A 184 16.30 7.58 5.51
CA LEU A 184 16.66 7.42 6.94
C LEU A 184 16.38 8.70 7.75
N ASP A 185 16.51 9.87 7.10
CA ASP A 185 16.23 11.17 7.76
C ASP A 185 14.73 11.38 7.96
N ASP A 186 13.90 11.00 6.98
CA ASP A 186 12.43 11.02 7.14
C ASP A 186 11.99 10.10 8.30
N TRP A 187 12.60 8.92 8.43
CA TRP A 187 12.34 8.01 9.55
C TRP A 187 12.82 8.58 10.89
N ARG A 188 13.98 9.24 10.92
CA ARG A 188 14.49 9.88 12.14
C ARG A 188 13.53 10.94 12.64
N GLU A 189 13.11 11.86 11.77
CA GLU A 189 12.12 12.91 12.11
C GLU A 189 10.83 12.29 12.66
N LEU A 190 10.31 11.26 11.97
CA LEU A 190 9.06 10.62 12.36
C LEU A 190 9.16 9.89 13.71
N PHE A 191 10.28 9.23 13.99
CA PHE A 191 10.51 8.59 15.29
C PHE A 191 10.64 9.63 16.42
N GLU A 192 11.34 10.73 16.19
CA GLU A 192 11.44 11.83 17.16
C GLU A 192 10.06 12.45 17.46
N LEU A 193 9.22 12.62 16.44
CA LEU A 193 7.84 13.06 16.63
C LEU A 193 7.01 12.04 17.42
N SER A 194 7.15 10.75 17.12
CA SER A 194 6.49 9.69 17.87
C SER A 194 6.93 9.63 19.33
N ASP A 195 8.22 9.84 19.61
CA ASP A 195 8.73 9.90 20.98
C ASP A 195 8.20 11.12 21.74
N ARG A 196 8.12 12.25 21.07
CA ARG A 196 7.64 13.52 21.66
C ARG A 196 6.13 13.51 21.95
N HIS A 197 5.35 12.92 21.06
CA HIS A 197 3.88 13.01 21.09
C HIS A 197 3.17 11.71 21.48
N GLY A 198 3.89 10.59 21.53
CA GLY A 198 3.38 9.30 22.01
C GLY A 198 2.43 8.58 21.05
N PHE A 199 2.44 8.90 19.75
CA PHE A 199 1.61 8.19 18.77
C PHE A 199 2.29 6.93 18.22
N VAL A 200 1.47 6.01 17.73
CA VAL A 200 1.91 4.79 17.05
C VAL A 200 2.11 5.05 15.56
N ILE A 201 3.16 4.48 14.98
CA ILE A 201 3.42 4.50 13.55
C ILE A 201 2.97 3.16 12.94
N ALA A 202 2.06 3.22 11.96
CA ALA A 202 1.66 2.09 11.14
C ALA A 202 2.25 2.24 9.73
N SER A 203 3.30 1.48 9.43
CA SER A 203 4.01 1.52 8.15
C SER A 203 3.45 0.47 7.19
N ASP A 204 2.76 0.91 6.14
CA ASP A 204 2.30 0.05 5.04
C ASP A 204 3.44 -0.13 4.02
N GLU A 205 4.03 -1.32 4.01
CA GLU A 205 5.18 -1.68 3.18
C GLU A 205 4.82 -2.71 2.08
N CYS A 206 3.56 -2.72 1.62
CA CYS A 206 3.09 -3.71 0.65
C CYS A 206 3.84 -3.68 -0.69
N TYR A 207 4.53 -2.59 -1.02
CA TYR A 207 5.29 -2.43 -2.26
C TYR A 207 6.80 -2.56 -2.10
N SER A 208 7.30 -2.92 -0.91
CA SER A 208 8.74 -2.99 -0.58
C SER A 208 9.55 -3.91 -1.50
N GLU A 209 8.90 -4.90 -2.13
CA GLU A 209 9.55 -5.88 -2.99
C GLU A 209 9.43 -5.59 -4.49
N ILE A 210 8.84 -4.46 -4.88
CA ILE A 210 8.75 -4.01 -6.28
C ILE A 210 9.62 -2.77 -6.44
N TYR A 211 10.87 -2.98 -6.84
CA TYR A 211 11.86 -1.93 -7.06
C TYR A 211 12.75 -2.27 -8.27
N PHE A 212 13.60 -1.34 -8.71
CA PHE A 212 14.22 -1.42 -10.03
C PHE A 212 15.74 -1.59 -10.01
N ASP A 213 16.39 -1.42 -8.85
CA ASP A 213 17.83 -1.56 -8.67
C ASP A 213 18.11 -2.51 -7.51
N GLU A 214 18.58 -3.72 -7.82
CA GLU A 214 18.87 -4.77 -6.81
C GLU A 214 19.92 -4.34 -5.78
N THR A 215 20.76 -3.34 -6.11
CA THR A 215 21.77 -2.81 -5.18
C THR A 215 21.20 -1.77 -4.21
N ARG A 216 20.01 -1.24 -4.48
CA ARG A 216 19.34 -0.19 -3.71
C ARG A 216 17.87 -0.54 -3.38
N PRO A 217 17.65 -1.63 -2.63
CA PRO A 217 16.30 -1.98 -2.22
C PRO A 217 15.70 -0.90 -1.30
N PRO A 218 14.38 -0.66 -1.32
CA PRO A 218 13.72 0.29 -0.45
C PRO A 218 14.04 0.06 1.02
N LEU A 219 14.26 1.15 1.74
CA LEU A 219 14.47 1.13 3.19
C LEU A 219 13.13 0.82 3.88
N GLY A 220 13.09 -0.24 4.69
CA GLY A 220 11.95 -0.56 5.53
C GLY A 220 12.02 0.12 6.90
N ALA A 221 10.85 0.31 7.53
CA ALA A 221 10.76 0.99 8.83
C ALA A 221 11.53 0.25 9.94
N LEU A 222 11.47 -1.09 9.99
CA LEU A 222 12.25 -1.88 10.95
C LEU A 222 13.75 -1.72 10.74
N GLN A 223 14.21 -1.64 9.49
CA GLN A 223 15.61 -1.41 9.16
C GLN A 223 16.03 0.00 9.58
N ALA A 224 15.20 1.01 9.31
CA ALA A 224 15.46 2.39 9.73
C ALA A 224 15.51 2.49 11.26
N ALA A 225 14.56 1.89 11.97
CA ALA A 225 14.54 1.85 13.42
C ALA A 225 15.83 1.22 13.98
N HIS A 226 16.23 0.05 13.46
CA HIS A 226 17.46 -0.61 13.87
C HIS A 226 18.71 0.27 13.64
N ARG A 227 18.85 0.88 12.45
CA ARG A 227 19.96 1.79 12.12
C ARG A 227 20.03 3.02 13.03
N LEU A 228 18.88 3.44 13.58
CA LEU A 228 18.77 4.56 14.51
C LEU A 228 18.83 4.13 15.99
N GLY A 229 19.19 2.86 16.26
CA GLY A 229 19.34 2.35 17.62
C GLY A 229 18.05 1.96 18.34
N ARG A 230 16.89 1.93 17.63
CA ARG A 230 15.59 1.58 18.17
C ARG A 230 15.33 0.08 18.01
N THR A 231 15.99 -0.73 18.81
CA THR A 231 15.99 -2.19 18.67
C THR A 231 14.75 -2.88 19.26
N ASP A 232 13.99 -2.20 20.09
CA ASP A 232 12.71 -2.64 20.65
C ASP A 232 11.50 -2.33 19.75
N TYR A 233 11.72 -1.53 18.69
CA TYR A 233 10.70 -1.06 17.74
C TYR A 233 9.54 -0.33 18.41
N GLN A 234 9.77 0.35 19.54
CA GLN A 234 8.74 1.00 20.32
C GLN A 234 7.82 1.87 19.47
N ARG A 235 6.50 1.66 19.58
CA ARG A 235 5.44 2.33 18.84
C ARG A 235 5.52 2.20 17.31
N LEU A 236 6.23 1.21 16.78
CA LEU A 236 6.31 0.95 15.34
C LEU A 236 5.66 -0.38 15.00
N MET A 237 4.74 -0.37 14.03
CA MET A 237 4.13 -1.56 13.44
C MET A 237 4.26 -1.52 11.92
N VAL A 238 4.82 -2.57 11.34
CA VAL A 238 5.01 -2.73 9.90
C VAL A 238 4.00 -3.73 9.35
N PHE A 239 3.37 -3.39 8.23
CA PHE A 239 2.37 -4.18 7.54
C PHE A 239 2.87 -4.55 6.15
N SER A 240 2.84 -5.82 5.81
CA SER A 240 3.21 -6.30 4.47
C SER A 240 2.34 -7.48 4.05
N SER A 241 2.38 -7.85 2.76
CA SER A 241 1.58 -8.96 2.25
C SER A 241 2.22 -9.64 1.04
N LEU A 242 1.78 -10.87 0.77
CA LEU A 242 2.14 -11.61 -0.44
C LEU A 242 1.41 -11.11 -1.68
N SER A 243 0.42 -10.21 -1.53
CA SER A 243 -0.42 -9.73 -2.63
C SER A 243 0.39 -9.13 -3.78
N LYS A 244 1.41 -8.30 -3.45
CA LYS A 244 2.23 -7.59 -4.44
C LYS A 244 3.58 -8.27 -4.63
N ARG A 245 4.21 -8.71 -3.53
CA ARG A 245 5.47 -9.43 -3.53
C ARG A 245 5.43 -10.72 -4.37
N SER A 246 4.34 -11.48 -4.24
CA SER A 246 4.23 -12.84 -4.79
C SER A 246 3.06 -13.03 -5.77
N ASN A 247 2.51 -11.95 -6.31
CA ASN A 247 1.36 -11.99 -7.25
C ASN A 247 0.22 -12.90 -6.76
N ALA A 248 -0.08 -12.87 -5.47
CA ALA A 248 -1.09 -13.72 -4.85
C ALA A 248 -2.11 -12.92 -4.04
N PRO A 249 -2.78 -11.90 -4.63
CA PRO A 249 -3.74 -11.07 -3.89
C PRO A 249 -4.94 -11.86 -3.37
N GLY A 250 -5.36 -12.90 -4.10
CA GLY A 250 -6.45 -13.81 -3.70
C GLY A 250 -6.10 -14.73 -2.54
N LEU A 251 -4.82 -14.94 -2.24
CA LEU A 251 -4.38 -15.79 -1.13
C LEU A 251 -4.76 -15.22 0.24
N ARG A 252 -4.96 -13.90 0.33
CA ARG A 252 -5.25 -13.19 1.57
C ARG A 252 -4.22 -13.47 2.67
N SER A 253 -2.94 -13.31 2.36
CA SER A 253 -1.83 -13.53 3.29
C SER A 253 -0.95 -12.29 3.43
N GLY A 254 -0.56 -12.01 4.66
CA GLY A 254 0.37 -10.96 5.05
C GLY A 254 0.81 -11.13 6.50
N PHE A 255 1.50 -10.13 7.00
CA PHE A 255 1.91 -10.07 8.39
C PHE A 255 1.90 -8.64 8.93
N VAL A 256 1.91 -8.56 10.26
CA VAL A 256 2.25 -7.37 11.03
C VAL A 256 3.45 -7.71 11.91
N ALA A 257 4.42 -6.80 11.99
CA ALA A 257 5.60 -7.00 12.82
C ALA A 257 6.07 -5.68 13.46
N GLY A 258 6.68 -5.76 14.64
CA GLY A 258 7.23 -4.58 15.33
C GLY A 258 7.16 -4.64 16.84
N ASP A 259 6.58 -3.62 17.45
CA ASP A 259 6.48 -3.46 18.90
C ASP A 259 5.69 -4.59 19.57
N ALA A 260 6.35 -5.39 20.40
CA ALA A 260 5.75 -6.51 21.11
C ALA A 260 4.60 -6.08 22.04
N SER A 261 4.67 -4.86 22.58
CA SER A 261 3.62 -4.33 23.46
C SER A 261 2.31 -4.03 22.72
N LEU A 262 2.39 -3.80 21.39
CA LEU A 262 1.25 -3.57 20.51
C LEU A 262 0.74 -4.88 19.86
N ILE A 263 1.62 -5.84 19.60
CA ILE A 263 1.24 -7.15 19.04
C ILE A 263 0.27 -7.89 19.98
N LYS A 264 0.53 -7.88 21.28
CA LYS A 264 -0.29 -8.59 22.25
C LYS A 264 -1.76 -8.13 22.30
N PRO A 265 -2.08 -6.84 22.46
CA PRO A 265 -3.48 -6.37 22.41
C PRO A 265 -4.09 -6.52 21.02
N PHE A 266 -3.30 -6.38 19.94
CA PHE A 266 -3.79 -6.61 18.60
C PHE A 266 -4.17 -8.08 18.36
N LEU A 267 -3.39 -9.03 18.83
CA LEU A 267 -3.75 -10.45 18.79
C LEU A 267 -5.05 -10.73 19.56
N LEU A 268 -5.24 -10.11 20.73
CA LEU A 268 -6.49 -10.24 21.50
C LEU A 268 -7.68 -9.70 20.69
N TYR A 269 -7.57 -8.50 20.12
CA TYR A 269 -8.61 -7.93 19.25
C TYR A 269 -8.96 -8.89 18.11
N ARG A 270 -7.94 -9.41 17.41
CA ARG A 270 -8.13 -10.33 16.27
C ARG A 270 -8.79 -11.65 16.69
N THR A 271 -8.56 -12.11 17.89
CA THR A 271 -9.21 -13.32 18.42
C THR A 271 -10.74 -13.16 18.51
N TYR A 272 -11.22 -11.99 18.93
CA TYR A 272 -12.65 -11.66 18.90
C TYR A 272 -13.18 -11.33 17.52
N HIS A 273 -12.37 -10.66 16.71
CA HIS A 273 -12.70 -10.29 15.33
C HIS A 273 -12.77 -11.50 14.37
N GLY A 274 -12.12 -12.62 14.71
CA GLY A 274 -12.12 -13.84 13.91
C GLY A 274 -11.05 -13.86 12.79
N GLY A 275 -10.00 -13.07 12.91
CA GLY A 275 -8.97 -12.88 11.89
C GLY A 275 -7.92 -14.00 11.80
N ALA A 276 -8.30 -15.27 11.87
CA ALA A 276 -7.36 -16.40 11.77
C ALA A 276 -7.10 -16.82 10.32
N MET A 277 -5.83 -17.06 9.97
CA MET A 277 -5.43 -17.52 8.63
C MET A 277 -5.61 -19.03 8.49
N SER A 278 -6.24 -19.48 7.41
CA SER A 278 -6.40 -20.91 7.11
C SER A 278 -5.05 -21.66 7.10
N PRO A 279 -4.95 -22.87 7.66
CA PRO A 279 -3.73 -23.67 7.64
C PRO A 279 -3.19 -23.93 6.24
N THR A 280 -4.07 -24.11 5.26
CA THR A 280 -3.72 -24.26 3.84
C THR A 280 -2.99 -23.02 3.31
N VAL A 281 -3.52 -21.82 3.63
CA VAL A 281 -2.91 -20.55 3.26
C VAL A 281 -1.58 -20.34 4.01
N GLN A 282 -1.50 -20.76 5.28
CA GLN A 282 -0.26 -20.68 6.05
C GLN A 282 0.88 -21.49 5.42
N THR A 283 0.58 -22.71 4.93
CA THR A 283 1.57 -23.55 4.25
C THR A 283 2.11 -22.90 2.97
N ALA A 284 1.22 -22.36 2.13
CA ALA A 284 1.63 -21.63 0.94
C ALA A 284 2.41 -20.35 1.28
N SER A 285 2.04 -19.68 2.36
CA SER A 285 2.73 -18.48 2.84
C SER A 285 4.16 -18.80 3.30
N ILE A 286 4.37 -19.91 4.00
CA ILE A 286 5.71 -20.37 4.40
C ILE A 286 6.57 -20.61 3.16
N ALA A 287 6.05 -21.28 2.14
CA ALA A 287 6.76 -21.50 0.88
C ALA A 287 7.16 -20.16 0.23
N ALA A 288 6.22 -19.19 0.20
CA ALA A 288 6.47 -17.88 -0.39
C ALA A 288 7.52 -17.06 0.38
N TRP A 289 7.48 -17.03 1.72
CA TRP A 289 8.43 -16.27 2.53
C TRP A 289 9.84 -16.87 2.52
N ASN A 290 9.97 -18.14 2.20
CA ASN A 290 11.26 -18.83 2.08
C ASN A 290 11.86 -18.81 0.68
N ASP A 291 11.14 -18.33 -0.33
CA ASP A 291 11.63 -18.24 -1.72
C ASP A 291 11.77 -16.78 -2.17
N GLU A 292 12.92 -16.44 -2.72
CA GLU A 292 13.20 -15.14 -3.33
C GLU A 292 13.29 -15.20 -4.87
N GLN A 293 13.38 -16.39 -5.46
CA GLN A 293 13.55 -16.52 -6.91
C GLN A 293 12.33 -15.97 -7.67
N HIS A 294 11.12 -16.30 -7.21
CA HIS A 294 9.90 -15.76 -7.82
C HIS A 294 9.77 -14.24 -7.62
N VAL A 295 10.30 -13.70 -6.52
CA VAL A 295 10.26 -12.26 -6.22
C VAL A 295 11.18 -11.48 -7.15
N VAL A 296 12.40 -11.98 -7.36
CA VAL A 296 13.36 -11.41 -8.32
C VAL A 296 12.78 -11.46 -9.73
N ALA A 297 12.22 -12.61 -10.15
CA ALA A 297 11.57 -12.75 -11.45
C ALA A 297 10.40 -11.76 -11.63
N ASN A 298 9.59 -11.57 -10.59
CA ASN A 298 8.51 -10.58 -10.61
C ASN A 298 9.03 -9.15 -10.76
N ARG A 299 10.10 -8.77 -10.05
CA ARG A 299 10.73 -7.44 -10.19
C ARG A 299 11.26 -7.19 -11.60
N LEU A 300 11.88 -8.22 -12.23
CA LEU A 300 12.37 -8.09 -13.61
C LEU A 300 11.23 -7.76 -14.59
N MET A 301 10.10 -8.44 -14.49
CA MET A 301 8.93 -8.15 -15.32
C MET A 301 8.41 -6.72 -15.14
N TYR A 302 8.39 -6.20 -13.90
CA TYR A 302 8.03 -4.79 -13.66
C TYR A 302 9.09 -3.84 -14.20
N ARG A 303 10.39 -4.13 -14.03
CA ARG A 303 11.49 -3.32 -14.56
C ARG A 303 11.37 -3.14 -16.07
N GLU A 304 11.16 -4.21 -16.82
CA GLU A 304 10.97 -4.18 -18.29
C GLU A 304 9.80 -3.27 -18.70
N LYS A 305 8.68 -3.33 -17.96
CA LYS A 305 7.55 -2.43 -18.21
C LYS A 305 7.92 -0.96 -18.00
N PHE A 306 8.55 -0.65 -16.86
CA PHE A 306 8.93 0.73 -16.55
C PHE A 306 9.99 1.26 -17.51
N ASP A 307 10.95 0.43 -17.93
CA ASP A 307 12.01 0.80 -18.88
C ASP A 307 11.44 1.21 -20.25
N SER A 308 10.35 0.59 -20.68
CA SER A 308 9.73 0.83 -21.98
C SER A 308 8.54 1.81 -21.94
N VAL A 309 7.70 1.73 -20.92
CA VAL A 309 6.45 2.50 -20.82
C VAL A 309 6.72 3.93 -20.33
N THR A 310 7.60 4.11 -19.33
CA THR A 310 7.82 5.43 -18.73
C THR A 310 8.33 6.45 -19.76
N PRO A 311 9.37 6.16 -20.60
CA PRO A 311 9.83 7.11 -21.61
C PRO A 311 8.76 7.46 -22.64
N LEU A 312 7.87 6.52 -22.96
CA LEU A 312 6.79 6.75 -23.92
C LEU A 312 5.72 7.68 -23.34
N VAL A 313 5.28 7.43 -22.11
CA VAL A 313 4.30 8.30 -21.41
C VAL A 313 4.89 9.70 -21.18
N ALA A 314 6.20 9.79 -20.89
CA ALA A 314 6.89 11.07 -20.66
C ALA A 314 6.98 11.97 -21.90
N GLN A 315 6.65 11.47 -23.11
CA GLN A 315 6.55 12.32 -24.31
C GLN A 315 5.33 13.24 -24.28
N SER A 316 4.33 12.93 -23.47
CA SER A 316 3.05 13.63 -23.47
C SER A 316 2.55 14.04 -22.09
N LEU A 317 2.95 13.34 -21.04
CA LEU A 317 2.61 13.65 -19.64
C LEU A 317 3.88 13.99 -18.85
N GLU A 318 3.75 14.88 -17.88
CA GLU A 318 4.81 15.10 -16.90
C GLU A 318 4.87 13.92 -15.92
N VAL A 319 5.84 13.04 -16.11
CA VAL A 319 6.00 11.84 -15.28
C VAL A 319 7.46 11.47 -15.13
N ASN A 320 7.82 11.01 -13.93
CA ASN A 320 9.13 10.43 -13.66
C ASN A 320 8.98 8.95 -13.31
N ARG A 321 10.05 8.17 -13.54
CA ARG A 321 10.11 6.82 -12.99
C ARG A 321 10.08 6.89 -11.47
N PRO A 322 9.17 6.18 -10.79
CA PRO A 322 9.14 6.14 -9.34
C PRO A 322 10.36 5.39 -8.79
N GLU A 323 10.64 5.54 -7.51
CA GLU A 323 11.69 4.78 -6.83
C GLU A 323 11.31 3.28 -6.69
N ALA A 324 10.03 3.01 -6.46
CA ALA A 324 9.50 1.66 -6.30
C ALA A 324 7.98 1.59 -6.55
N GLY A 325 7.39 0.39 -6.42
CA GLY A 325 5.98 0.15 -6.71
C GLY A 325 5.72 -0.16 -8.18
N PHE A 326 4.45 -0.22 -8.54
CA PHE A 326 4.04 -0.52 -9.91
C PHE A 326 3.11 0.56 -10.52
N TYR A 327 3.15 1.78 -9.96
CA TYR A 327 2.37 2.90 -10.47
C TYR A 327 3.26 3.94 -11.16
N LEU A 328 2.73 4.52 -12.25
CA LEU A 328 3.14 5.85 -12.68
C LEU A 328 2.15 6.86 -12.13
N TRP A 329 2.66 7.96 -11.60
CA TRP A 329 1.91 9.11 -11.11
C TRP A 329 2.20 10.28 -12.04
N ALA A 330 1.29 10.51 -12.99
CA ALA A 330 1.51 11.39 -14.12
C ALA A 330 0.61 12.62 -14.07
N ARG A 331 1.18 13.80 -14.27
CA ARG A 331 0.42 15.05 -14.39
C ARG A 331 -0.15 15.17 -15.78
N VAL A 332 -1.45 15.47 -15.86
CA VAL A 332 -2.14 15.65 -17.15
C VAL A 332 -2.06 17.10 -17.63
N PRO A 333 -2.01 17.34 -18.95
CA PRO A 333 -2.10 18.67 -19.53
C PRO A 333 -3.42 19.35 -19.13
N GLY A 334 -3.36 20.65 -18.86
CA GLY A 334 -4.54 21.41 -18.44
C GLY A 334 -5.04 21.16 -17.01
N GLY A 335 -4.53 20.14 -16.32
CA GLY A 335 -4.80 19.90 -14.90
C GLY A 335 -6.18 19.31 -14.58
N ASP A 336 -7.00 18.91 -15.56
CA ASP A 336 -8.28 18.24 -15.35
C ASP A 336 -8.13 16.73 -15.51
N ASP A 337 -7.83 16.06 -14.40
CA ASP A 337 -7.63 14.61 -14.35
C ASP A 337 -8.90 13.81 -14.64
N GLN A 338 -10.09 14.36 -14.32
CA GLN A 338 -11.36 13.69 -14.57
C GLN A 338 -11.76 13.76 -16.04
N ALA A 339 -11.67 14.93 -16.67
CA ALA A 339 -11.92 15.08 -18.11
C ALA A 339 -10.92 14.25 -18.93
N PHE A 340 -9.65 14.20 -18.51
CA PHE A 340 -8.64 13.36 -19.15
C PHE A 340 -9.04 11.87 -19.14
N CYS A 341 -9.51 11.35 -18.00
CA CYS A 341 -9.96 9.96 -17.89
C CYS A 341 -11.16 9.66 -18.81
N GLN A 342 -12.15 10.59 -18.87
CA GLN A 342 -13.31 10.45 -19.74
C GLN A 342 -12.92 10.43 -21.22
N GLN A 343 -12.06 11.37 -21.66
CA GLN A 343 -11.59 11.46 -23.05
C GLN A 343 -10.76 10.23 -23.45
N LEU A 344 -9.87 9.77 -22.58
CA LEU A 344 -9.04 8.59 -22.83
C LEU A 344 -9.88 7.33 -23.00
N LEU A 345 -10.93 7.15 -22.18
CA LEU A 345 -11.87 6.04 -22.34
C LEU A 345 -12.68 6.18 -23.64
N ALA A 346 -13.26 7.37 -23.89
CA ALA A 346 -14.12 7.60 -25.05
C ALA A 346 -13.40 7.44 -26.38
N GLN A 347 -12.16 7.90 -26.50
CA GLN A 347 -11.44 7.92 -27.76
C GLN A 347 -10.53 6.70 -27.95
N TYR A 348 -10.01 6.12 -26.88
CA TYR A 348 -8.94 5.12 -26.97
C TYR A 348 -9.20 3.86 -26.13
N ASN A 349 -10.34 3.78 -25.44
CA ASN A 349 -10.73 2.64 -24.61
C ASN A 349 -9.64 2.23 -23.59
N VAL A 350 -8.99 3.23 -22.97
CA VAL A 350 -8.02 3.03 -21.89
C VAL A 350 -8.57 3.65 -20.62
N LEU A 351 -8.55 2.87 -19.53
CA LEU A 351 -9.05 3.27 -18.23
C LEU A 351 -7.89 3.54 -17.27
N VAL A 352 -7.80 4.76 -16.72
CA VAL A 352 -6.87 5.18 -15.68
C VAL A 352 -7.65 5.71 -14.46
N LEU A 353 -6.97 6.01 -13.36
CA LEU A 353 -7.64 6.49 -12.16
C LEU A 353 -7.30 7.97 -11.92
N PRO A 354 -8.32 8.88 -11.83
CA PRO A 354 -8.10 10.27 -11.47
C PRO A 354 -7.41 10.39 -10.11
N GLY A 355 -6.39 11.22 -10.04
CA GLY A 355 -5.63 11.43 -8.83
C GLY A 355 -6.42 12.16 -7.75
N SER A 356 -7.29 13.08 -8.15
CA SER A 356 -8.20 13.78 -7.24
C SER A 356 -9.09 12.82 -6.42
N PHE A 357 -9.33 11.59 -6.90
CA PHE A 357 -10.09 10.57 -6.17
C PHE A 357 -9.28 9.84 -5.10
N LEU A 358 -7.95 9.89 -5.19
CA LEU A 358 -7.02 9.26 -4.26
C LEU A 358 -6.58 10.19 -3.12
N ALA A 359 -7.01 11.44 -3.15
CA ALA A 359 -6.64 12.45 -2.17
C ALA A 359 -7.87 13.11 -1.56
N ARG A 360 -7.62 13.91 -0.52
CA ARG A 360 -8.60 14.81 0.08
C ARG A 360 -8.08 16.23 0.01
N GLU A 361 -9.01 17.18 -0.01
CA GLU A 361 -8.65 18.56 0.17
C GLU A 361 -8.19 18.80 1.60
N GLN A 362 -6.99 19.33 1.76
CA GLN A 362 -6.41 19.72 3.03
C GLN A 362 -5.81 21.12 2.88
N GLN A 363 -6.25 22.06 3.70
CA GLN A 363 -5.82 23.46 3.63
C GLN A 363 -6.01 24.10 2.23
N GLY A 364 -7.15 23.81 1.57
CA GLY A 364 -7.48 24.33 0.25
C GLY A 364 -6.76 23.65 -0.92
N VAL A 365 -5.98 22.59 -0.69
CA VAL A 365 -5.23 21.87 -1.72
C VAL A 365 -5.63 20.40 -1.75
N ASN A 366 -6.01 19.89 -2.93
CA ASN A 366 -6.07 18.46 -3.21
C ASN A 366 -4.81 18.07 -4.01
N PRO A 367 -3.81 17.40 -3.40
CA PRO A 367 -2.54 17.11 -4.06
C PRO A 367 -2.64 16.05 -5.17
N GLY A 368 -3.78 15.40 -5.30
CA GLY A 368 -4.06 14.49 -6.40
C GLY A 368 -4.67 15.15 -7.64
N SER A 369 -5.15 16.40 -7.52
CA SER A 369 -5.73 17.10 -8.66
C SER A 369 -4.71 17.35 -9.78
N GLY A 370 -5.15 17.10 -11.02
CA GLY A 370 -4.30 17.21 -12.19
C GLY A 370 -3.34 16.05 -12.40
N PHE A 371 -3.43 14.98 -11.61
CA PHE A 371 -2.68 13.75 -11.80
C PHE A 371 -3.57 12.58 -12.16
N VAL A 372 -2.99 11.59 -12.84
CA VAL A 372 -3.60 10.28 -13.04
C VAL A 372 -2.66 9.19 -12.54
N ARG A 373 -3.23 8.13 -11.96
CA ARG A 373 -2.49 6.93 -11.59
C ARG A 373 -2.63 5.88 -12.68
N LEU A 374 -1.49 5.40 -13.20
CA LEU A 374 -1.41 4.28 -14.12
C LEU A 374 -0.80 3.08 -13.42
N ALA A 375 -1.56 2.01 -13.27
CA ALA A 375 -1.09 0.74 -12.69
C ALA A 375 -0.51 -0.14 -13.80
N LEU A 376 0.81 -0.33 -13.85
CA LEU A 376 1.49 -1.15 -14.87
C LEU A 376 1.41 -2.65 -14.53
N VAL A 377 0.21 -3.13 -14.21
CA VAL A 377 -0.03 -4.50 -13.74
C VAL A 377 -0.36 -5.49 -14.85
N ASP A 378 -0.83 -5.01 -16.00
CA ASP A 378 -1.18 -5.84 -17.15
C ASP A 378 0.07 -6.38 -17.89
N GLY A 379 -0.13 -7.18 -18.93
CA GLY A 379 0.96 -7.65 -19.78
C GLY A 379 1.80 -6.50 -20.34
N HIS A 380 3.07 -6.77 -20.66
CA HIS A 380 4.00 -5.75 -21.16
C HIS A 380 3.45 -5.05 -22.41
N GLU A 381 2.97 -5.81 -23.40
CA GLU A 381 2.43 -5.26 -24.65
C GLU A 381 1.17 -4.40 -24.44
N GLN A 382 0.29 -4.80 -23.50
CA GLN A 382 -0.89 -4.02 -23.14
C GLN A 382 -0.51 -2.69 -22.48
N CYS A 383 0.49 -2.70 -21.60
CA CYS A 383 1.00 -1.48 -20.97
C CYS A 383 1.63 -0.54 -22.02
N LEU A 384 2.40 -1.06 -22.97
CA LEU A 384 2.97 -0.29 -24.06
C LEU A 384 1.88 0.30 -24.99
N GLU A 385 0.89 -0.50 -25.34
CA GLU A 385 -0.22 -0.06 -26.18
C GLU A 385 -1.02 1.06 -25.49
N ALA A 386 -1.30 0.90 -24.19
CA ALA A 386 -1.95 1.97 -23.42
C ALA A 386 -1.13 3.27 -23.44
N ALA A 387 0.20 3.19 -23.29
CA ALA A 387 1.08 4.34 -23.36
C ALA A 387 1.03 5.03 -24.73
N ARG A 388 1.04 4.28 -25.84
CA ARG A 388 0.89 4.84 -27.20
C ARG A 388 -0.44 5.59 -27.35
N ARG A 389 -1.54 5.02 -26.88
CA ARG A 389 -2.87 5.65 -26.91
C ARG A 389 -2.94 6.92 -26.06
N ILE A 390 -2.31 6.93 -24.89
CA ILE A 390 -2.18 8.13 -24.05
C ILE A 390 -1.43 9.23 -24.82
N THR A 391 -0.31 8.88 -25.45
CA THR A 391 0.47 9.84 -26.25
C THR A 391 -0.34 10.39 -27.44
N GLN A 392 -1.10 9.54 -28.13
CA GLN A 392 -1.97 9.97 -29.23
C GLN A 392 -3.08 10.92 -28.78
N LEU A 393 -3.66 10.72 -27.60
CA LEU A 393 -4.68 11.63 -27.05
C LEU A 393 -4.12 13.04 -26.84
N VAL A 394 -2.91 13.15 -26.33
CA VAL A 394 -2.31 14.46 -25.96
C VAL A 394 -1.70 15.18 -27.16
N SER A 395 -1.29 14.45 -28.21
CA SER A 395 -0.68 15.02 -29.43
C SER A 395 -1.70 15.60 -30.41
N ARG A 396 -2.98 15.49 -30.15
CA ARG A 396 -4.08 16.10 -30.93
C ARG A 396 -4.42 17.48 -30.40
#